data_e9e28c986cdf3b1852104d109baae5a3
#
_entry.id   e9e28c986cdf3b1852104d109baae5a3
#
_cell.length_a   1.000
_cell.length_b   1.000
_cell.length_c   1.000
_cell.angle_alpha   90.00
_cell.angle_beta   90.00
_cell.angle_gamma   90.00
#
_symmetry.space_group_name_H-M   'P 1'
#
loop_
_entity.id
_entity.type
_entity.pdbx_description
1 polymer ?
#
loop_
_entity_poly.entity_id
_entity_poly.type
_entity_poly.pdbx_seq_one_letter_code
_entity_poly.pdbx_strand_id
1 'polypeptide(L)'
;MASPGDPKSVWTTVSVIVGTVAAGVVVAGLLHDPQPDAVSIPGCAEVVQPEDMQRINYAIVGPDSAPAGFDAAAKSAALARALPAGTTVEPDAMFPPLTFDSSASAYGRISLGGAVGDLNVRLSTSDQSAGPCLAGYVDERRTLSDGTVVDLRSSERGSRVEVYGTDGSIVDVSADPVLTVQQVTDIAMTPGLRWNF
;
A
#
# COMPACT_ATOMS: atom_id res chain seq x y z
N MET A 1 9.96 -77.19 10.90
CA MET A 1 9.47 -77.29 9.51
C MET A 1 8.85 -75.94 9.21
N ALA A 2 9.54 -75.08 8.48
CA ALA A 2 9.04 -73.79 8.06
C ALA A 2 8.29 -73.96 6.72
N SER A 3 7.02 -73.51 6.68
CA SER A 3 6.20 -73.56 5.47
C SER A 3 6.65 -72.42 4.51
N PRO A 4 6.88 -72.73 3.23
CA PRO A 4 7.26 -71.68 2.27
C PRO A 4 6.08 -70.70 2.06
N GLY A 5 6.33 -69.46 2.29
CA GLY A 5 5.36 -68.41 2.10
C GLY A 5 4.85 -68.32 0.64
N ASP A 6 3.55 -68.23 0.48
CA ASP A 6 2.85 -68.18 -0.81
C ASP A 6 3.28 -66.97 -1.64
N PRO A 7 3.86 -67.15 -2.84
CA PRO A 7 4.35 -66.05 -3.67
C PRO A 7 3.26 -65.06 -4.09
N LYS A 8 1.99 -65.47 -4.02
CA LYS A 8 0.85 -64.59 -4.34
C LYS A 8 0.67 -63.44 -3.33
N SER A 9 1.06 -63.64 -2.06
CA SER A 9 0.94 -62.60 -1.01
C SER A 9 1.93 -61.44 -1.20
N VAL A 10 3.12 -61.73 -1.74
CA VAL A 10 4.18 -60.74 -1.97
C VAL A 10 3.77 -59.74 -3.08
N TRP A 11 3.18 -60.29 -4.15
CA TRP A 11 2.71 -59.44 -5.25
C TRP A 11 1.55 -58.54 -4.88
N THR A 12 0.63 -58.98 -4.02
CA THR A 12 -0.48 -58.18 -3.53
C THR A 12 0.01 -57.01 -2.67
N THR A 13 1.00 -57.28 -1.81
CA THR A 13 1.58 -56.21 -0.95
C THR A 13 2.34 -55.18 -1.75
N VAL A 14 3.09 -55.54 -2.77
CA VAL A 14 3.82 -54.63 -3.64
C VAL A 14 2.85 -53.77 -4.45
N SER A 15 1.77 -54.34 -4.98
CA SER A 15 0.77 -53.60 -5.75
C SER A 15 0.03 -52.57 -4.91
N VAL A 16 -0.28 -52.85 -3.64
CA VAL A 16 -0.91 -51.93 -2.72
C VAL A 16 0.00 -50.75 -2.37
N ILE A 17 1.30 -51.03 -2.13
CA ILE A 17 2.26 -49.97 -1.81
C ILE A 17 2.48 -49.04 -2.99
N VAL A 18 2.60 -49.54 -4.21
CA VAL A 18 2.74 -48.70 -5.41
C VAL A 18 1.47 -47.89 -5.67
N GLY A 19 0.28 -48.48 -5.47
CA GLY A 19 -0.98 -47.79 -5.63
C GLY A 19 -1.18 -46.65 -4.63
N THR A 20 -0.81 -46.85 -3.36
CA THR A 20 -0.92 -45.77 -2.34
C THR A 20 0.09 -44.64 -2.54
N VAL A 21 1.31 -44.94 -2.98
CA VAL A 21 2.29 -43.90 -3.30
C VAL A 21 1.84 -43.05 -4.50
N ALA A 22 1.34 -43.71 -5.57
CA ALA A 22 0.85 -43.00 -6.74
C ALA A 22 -0.39 -42.13 -6.41
N ALA A 23 -1.34 -42.63 -5.61
CA ALA A 23 -2.49 -41.85 -5.17
C ALA A 23 -2.07 -40.69 -4.26
N GLY A 24 -1.10 -40.87 -3.37
CA GLY A 24 -0.57 -39.81 -2.51
C GLY A 24 0.08 -38.68 -3.29
N VAL A 25 0.84 -38.98 -4.35
CA VAL A 25 1.48 -37.96 -5.19
C VAL A 25 0.45 -37.19 -6.01
N VAL A 26 -0.58 -37.84 -6.52
CA VAL A 26 -1.67 -37.17 -7.28
C VAL A 26 -2.49 -36.28 -6.35
N VAL A 27 -2.83 -36.71 -5.15
CA VAL A 27 -3.56 -35.90 -4.17
C VAL A 27 -2.73 -34.73 -3.69
N ALA A 28 -1.43 -34.90 -3.43
CA ALA A 28 -0.52 -33.80 -3.09
C ALA A 28 -0.38 -32.78 -4.22
N GLY A 29 -0.37 -33.23 -5.48
CA GLY A 29 -0.35 -32.35 -6.66
C GLY A 29 -1.68 -31.59 -6.88
N LEU A 30 -2.82 -32.17 -6.49
CA LEU A 30 -4.13 -31.52 -6.60
C LEU A 30 -4.44 -30.58 -5.42
N LEU A 31 -3.74 -30.77 -4.29
CA LEU A 31 -3.84 -29.90 -3.12
C LEU A 31 -2.76 -28.81 -3.11
N HIS A 32 -1.86 -28.81 -4.08
CA HIS A 32 -0.98 -27.68 -4.30
C HIS A 32 -1.83 -26.61 -4.99
N ASP A 33 -2.33 -25.66 -4.19
CA ASP A 33 -2.94 -24.47 -4.75
C ASP A 33 -1.97 -23.89 -5.79
N PRO A 34 -2.40 -23.67 -7.03
CA PRO A 34 -1.58 -22.95 -7.99
C PRO A 34 -1.19 -21.66 -7.31
N GLN A 35 0.11 -21.38 -7.21
CA GLN A 35 0.56 -20.05 -6.75
C GLN A 35 -0.29 -19.03 -7.50
N PRO A 36 -0.97 -18.12 -6.79
CA PRO A 36 -1.77 -17.11 -7.46
C PRO A 36 -0.86 -16.44 -8.49
N ASP A 37 -1.36 -16.32 -9.71
CA ASP A 37 -0.64 -15.68 -10.80
C ASP A 37 0.03 -14.42 -10.27
N ALA A 38 1.32 -14.26 -10.53
CA ALA A 38 2.10 -13.16 -10.00
C ALA A 38 1.38 -11.85 -10.36
N VAL A 39 0.87 -11.15 -9.34
CA VAL A 39 0.15 -9.90 -9.53
C VAL A 39 1.11 -8.92 -10.18
N SER A 40 0.77 -8.44 -11.36
CA SER A 40 1.52 -7.39 -12.05
C SER A 40 0.85 -6.05 -11.78
N ILE A 41 1.61 -5.10 -11.27
CA ILE A 41 1.16 -3.73 -11.03
C ILE A 41 1.86 -2.82 -12.04
N PRO A 42 1.12 -2.02 -12.84
CA PRO A 42 1.71 -1.12 -13.81
C PRO A 42 2.77 -0.20 -13.18
N GLY A 43 3.94 -0.12 -13.81
CA GLY A 43 5.06 0.70 -13.36
C GLY A 43 5.88 0.14 -12.19
N CYS A 44 5.54 -1.03 -11.67
CA CYS A 44 6.28 -1.70 -10.61
C CYS A 44 7.26 -2.73 -11.20
N ALA A 45 8.55 -2.58 -10.89
CA ALA A 45 9.57 -3.55 -11.29
C ALA A 45 9.50 -4.83 -10.43
N GLU A 46 9.05 -4.68 -9.18
CA GLU A 46 8.91 -5.77 -8.21
C GLU A 46 7.61 -5.60 -7.45
N VAL A 47 6.86 -6.68 -7.28
CA VAL A 47 5.62 -6.72 -6.51
C VAL A 47 5.77 -7.74 -5.40
N VAL A 48 5.57 -7.29 -4.16
CA VAL A 48 5.62 -8.14 -2.96
C VAL A 48 4.19 -8.46 -2.53
N GLN A 49 3.94 -9.73 -2.22
CA GLN A 49 2.65 -10.16 -1.70
C GLN A 49 2.56 -9.89 -0.18
N PRO A 50 1.37 -9.58 0.36
CA PRO A 50 1.19 -9.31 1.79
C PRO A 50 1.67 -10.45 2.70
N GLU A 51 1.58 -11.71 2.24
CA GLU A 51 2.05 -12.89 2.95
C GLU A 51 3.56 -12.90 3.15
N ASP A 52 4.30 -12.32 2.20
CA ASP A 52 5.76 -12.22 2.27
C ASP A 52 6.21 -11.10 3.20
N MET A 53 5.34 -10.14 3.50
CA MET A 53 5.63 -9.04 4.44
C MET A 53 5.88 -9.50 5.87
N GLN A 54 5.32 -10.62 6.29
CA GLN A 54 5.60 -11.17 7.63
C GLN A 54 7.05 -11.58 7.82
N ARG A 55 7.80 -11.75 6.72
CA ARG A 55 9.23 -12.06 6.73
C ARG A 55 10.11 -10.81 6.68
N ILE A 56 9.55 -9.68 6.24
CA ILE A 56 10.25 -8.40 6.16
C ILE A 56 9.79 -7.59 7.36
N ASN A 57 10.64 -7.51 8.37
CA ASN A 57 10.35 -6.74 9.58
C ASN A 57 10.44 -5.24 9.23
N TYR A 58 9.37 -4.71 8.60
CA TYR A 58 9.23 -3.28 8.40
C TYR A 58 8.97 -2.66 9.77
N ALA A 59 10.02 -2.27 10.44
CA ALA A 59 9.93 -1.25 11.45
C ALA A 59 9.56 0.07 10.71
N ILE A 60 8.27 0.22 10.39
CA ILE A 60 7.72 1.52 10.02
C ILE A 60 7.67 2.32 11.33
N VAL A 61 8.82 2.73 11.78
CA VAL A 61 8.94 3.77 12.80
C VAL A 61 8.93 5.06 12.00
N GLY A 62 7.70 5.50 11.62
CA GLY A 62 7.56 6.89 11.24
C GLY A 62 7.97 7.75 12.42
N PRO A 63 8.69 8.85 12.23
CA PRO A 63 8.98 9.76 13.32
C PRO A 63 7.66 10.23 13.94
N ASP A 64 7.49 10.03 15.24
CA ASP A 64 6.31 10.49 16.00
C ASP A 64 6.22 12.03 16.07
N SER A 65 7.19 12.72 15.49
CA SER A 65 7.27 14.19 15.48
C SER A 65 7.84 14.70 14.15
N ALA A 66 7.36 15.85 13.74
CA ALA A 66 7.89 16.53 12.56
C ALA A 66 9.39 16.81 12.71
N PRO A 67 10.19 16.70 11.64
CA PRO A 67 11.60 17.07 11.63
C PRO A 67 11.84 18.53 12.04
N ALA A 68 13.03 18.82 12.50
CA ALA A 68 13.43 20.17 12.87
C ALA A 68 13.25 21.14 11.68
N GLY A 69 12.64 22.30 11.95
CA GLY A 69 12.35 23.30 10.91
C GLY A 69 11.03 23.11 10.17
N PHE A 70 10.19 22.18 10.61
CA PHE A 70 8.84 22.02 10.05
C PHE A 70 7.96 23.27 10.29
N ASP A 71 7.53 23.92 9.23
CA ASP A 71 6.62 25.07 9.28
C ASP A 71 5.17 24.62 9.01
N ALA A 72 4.48 24.24 10.07
CA ALA A 72 3.09 23.79 10.02
C ALA A 72 2.15 24.82 9.38
N ALA A 73 2.39 26.13 9.62
CA ALA A 73 1.55 27.19 9.09
C ALA A 73 1.73 27.33 7.57
N ALA A 74 2.98 27.31 7.07
CA ALA A 74 3.26 27.35 5.64
C ALA A 74 2.70 26.12 4.91
N LYS A 75 2.83 24.91 5.51
CA LYS A 75 2.28 23.67 4.96
C LYS A 75 0.76 23.69 4.95
N SER A 76 0.11 24.15 6.00
CA SER A 76 -1.34 24.30 6.06
C SER A 76 -1.85 25.29 5.00
N ALA A 77 -1.15 26.40 4.80
CA ALA A 77 -1.48 27.36 3.75
C ALA A 77 -1.28 26.78 2.33
N ALA A 78 -0.26 25.92 2.14
CA ALA A 78 -0.06 25.20 0.89
C ALA A 78 -1.18 24.19 0.63
N LEU A 79 -1.57 23.41 1.64
CA LEU A 79 -2.68 22.46 1.56
C LEU A 79 -4.00 23.17 1.22
N ALA A 80 -4.31 24.26 1.90
CA ALA A 80 -5.53 25.03 1.64
C ALA A 80 -5.62 25.53 0.19
N ARG A 81 -4.49 25.90 -0.43
CA ARG A 81 -4.44 26.31 -1.85
C ARG A 81 -4.52 25.13 -2.82
N ALA A 82 -4.12 23.93 -2.37
CA ALA A 82 -4.13 22.72 -3.18
C ALA A 82 -5.52 22.06 -3.28
N LEU A 83 -6.44 22.42 -2.39
CA LEU A 83 -7.79 21.88 -2.42
C LEU A 83 -8.51 22.28 -3.71
N PRO A 84 -9.31 21.40 -4.32
CA PRO A 84 -10.13 21.71 -5.47
C PRO A 84 -11.04 22.90 -5.22
N ALA A 85 -11.28 23.70 -6.24
CA ALA A 85 -12.20 24.85 -6.13
C ALA A 85 -13.60 24.40 -5.69
N GLY A 86 -14.17 25.12 -4.72
CA GLY A 86 -15.47 24.78 -4.14
C GLY A 86 -15.40 23.75 -3.00
N THR A 87 -14.21 23.29 -2.61
CA THR A 87 -14.04 22.50 -1.40
C THR A 87 -14.24 23.40 -0.16
N THR A 88 -15.04 22.94 0.78
CA THR A 88 -15.16 23.54 2.11
C THR A 88 -14.64 22.57 3.17
N VAL A 89 -13.99 23.09 4.19
CA VAL A 89 -13.59 22.31 5.36
C VAL A 89 -14.75 22.37 6.36
N GLU A 90 -15.29 21.19 6.69
CA GLU A 90 -16.40 21.10 7.62
C GLU A 90 -15.88 21.26 9.06
N PRO A 91 -16.47 22.17 9.85
CA PRO A 91 -16.13 22.27 11.26
C PRO A 91 -16.65 21.04 11.99
N ASP A 92 -15.77 20.35 12.69
CA ASP A 92 -16.13 19.23 13.56
C ASP A 92 -15.57 19.47 14.97
N ALA A 93 -16.39 19.26 15.99
CA ALA A 93 -15.97 19.41 17.39
C ALA A 93 -14.95 18.34 17.81
N MET A 94 -14.91 17.21 17.11
CA MET A 94 -14.02 16.08 17.39
C MET A 94 -12.74 16.08 16.53
N PHE A 95 -12.75 16.80 15.40
CA PHE A 95 -11.63 16.82 14.47
C PHE A 95 -11.05 18.21 14.33
N PRO A 96 -9.72 18.35 14.34
CA PRO A 96 -9.10 19.64 14.10
C PRO A 96 -9.45 20.15 12.69
N PRO A 97 -9.41 21.46 12.46
CA PRO A 97 -9.46 21.99 11.11
C PRO A 97 -8.31 21.36 10.30
N LEU A 98 -8.47 21.22 8.99
CA LEU A 98 -7.49 20.63 8.07
C LEU A 98 -6.19 21.47 8.04
N THR A 99 -5.44 21.39 9.15
CA THR A 99 -4.16 22.09 9.37
C THR A 99 -3.12 21.12 9.88
N PHE A 100 -1.88 21.32 9.48
CA PHE A 100 -0.78 20.50 9.98
C PHE A 100 -0.49 20.78 11.46
N ASP A 101 -0.24 19.73 12.19
CA ASP A 101 0.21 19.74 13.57
C ASP A 101 1.72 19.42 13.70
N SER A 102 2.19 19.24 14.93
CA SER A 102 3.59 18.90 15.23
C SER A 102 3.99 17.48 14.80
N SER A 103 3.06 16.63 14.37
CA SER A 103 3.34 15.30 13.78
C SER A 103 3.49 15.35 12.26
N ALA A 104 3.46 16.54 11.65
CA ALA A 104 3.44 16.75 10.21
C ALA A 104 2.25 16.05 9.52
N SER A 105 1.11 15.98 10.22
CA SER A 105 -0.14 15.43 9.74
C SER A 105 -1.23 16.50 9.74
N ALA A 106 -2.08 16.48 8.72
CA ALA A 106 -3.30 17.28 8.65
C ALA A 106 -4.47 16.33 8.36
N TYR A 107 -5.48 16.38 9.20
CA TYR A 107 -6.70 15.61 9.05
C TYR A 107 -7.90 16.55 9.14
N GLY A 108 -8.94 16.25 8.38
CA GLY A 108 -10.18 17.00 8.48
C GLY A 108 -11.25 16.47 7.54
N ARG A 109 -12.48 16.85 7.85
CA ARG A 109 -13.63 16.56 7.01
C ARG A 109 -13.80 17.68 5.98
N ILE A 110 -14.02 17.29 4.75
CA ILE A 110 -14.23 18.21 3.62
C ILE A 110 -15.55 17.94 2.92
N SER A 111 -16.07 18.95 2.27
CA SER A 111 -17.26 18.85 1.41
C SER A 111 -16.94 19.43 0.03
N LEU A 112 -17.34 18.71 -1.01
CA LEU A 112 -17.20 19.13 -2.41
C LEU A 112 -18.41 18.67 -3.22
N GLY A 113 -19.11 19.59 -3.87
CA GLY A 113 -20.27 19.27 -4.71
C GLY A 113 -21.43 18.61 -3.94
N GLY A 114 -21.52 18.82 -2.63
CA GLY A 114 -22.54 18.22 -1.76
C GLY A 114 -22.17 16.83 -1.22
N ALA A 115 -21.05 16.23 -1.65
CA ALA A 115 -20.49 15.05 -1.03
C ALA A 115 -19.59 15.46 0.14
N VAL A 116 -19.60 14.70 1.24
CA VAL A 116 -18.78 14.90 2.44
C VAL A 116 -17.90 13.69 2.66
N GLY A 117 -16.65 13.91 3.05
CA GLY A 117 -15.71 12.83 3.32
C GLY A 117 -14.48 13.34 4.06
N ASP A 118 -13.62 12.40 4.44
CA ASP A 118 -12.40 12.70 5.18
C ASP A 118 -11.22 12.88 4.23
N LEU A 119 -10.31 13.79 4.60
CA LEU A 119 -9.02 14.00 3.95
C LEU A 119 -7.92 13.91 5.00
N ASN A 120 -6.91 13.11 4.72
CA ASN A 120 -5.72 12.97 5.54
C ASN A 120 -4.49 13.24 4.68
N VAL A 121 -3.60 14.10 5.17
CA VAL A 121 -2.32 14.40 4.54
C VAL A 121 -1.22 14.22 5.57
N ARG A 122 -0.24 13.38 5.26
CA ARG A 122 0.94 13.15 6.10
C ARG A 122 2.19 13.48 5.31
N LEU A 123 3.10 14.19 5.97
CA LEU A 123 4.41 14.49 5.43
C LEU A 123 5.46 13.74 6.25
N SER A 124 6.41 13.12 5.57
CA SER A 124 7.53 12.44 6.21
C SER A 124 8.78 12.53 5.33
N THR A 125 9.89 12.05 5.86
CA THR A 125 11.14 11.95 5.11
C THR A 125 11.66 10.52 5.16
N SER A 126 12.34 10.10 4.11
CA SER A 126 13.06 8.84 4.04
C SER A 126 14.37 9.05 3.31
N ASP A 127 15.42 8.40 3.75
CA ASP A 127 16.69 8.28 3.04
C ASP A 127 16.64 7.18 1.96
N GLN A 128 15.54 6.45 1.88
CA GLN A 128 15.33 5.39 0.91
C GLN A 128 14.38 5.86 -0.19
N SER A 129 14.65 5.41 -1.41
CA SER A 129 13.70 5.52 -2.52
C SER A 129 12.44 4.69 -2.24
N ALA A 130 11.39 4.89 -3.05
CA ALA A 130 10.20 4.05 -2.99
C ALA A 130 10.58 2.55 -3.04
N GLY A 131 10.12 1.80 -2.04
CA GLY A 131 10.36 0.35 -1.94
C GLY A 131 9.63 -0.43 -3.04
N PRO A 132 9.64 -1.77 -2.99
CA PRO A 132 8.84 -2.61 -3.89
C PRO A 132 7.35 -2.30 -3.74
N CYS A 133 6.57 -2.50 -4.80
CA CYS A 133 5.14 -2.31 -4.74
C CYS A 133 4.49 -3.44 -3.94
N LEU A 134 3.55 -3.09 -3.07
CA LEU A 134 2.81 -4.07 -2.28
C LEU A 134 1.47 -4.37 -2.95
N ALA A 135 1.20 -5.63 -3.25
CA ALA A 135 -0.07 -6.07 -3.79
C ALA A 135 -1.23 -5.67 -2.84
N GLY A 136 -2.28 -5.05 -3.40
CA GLY A 136 -3.41 -4.54 -2.64
C GLY A 136 -3.18 -3.20 -1.93
N TYR A 137 -1.95 -2.63 -2.00
CA TYR A 137 -1.63 -1.30 -1.47
C TYR A 137 -1.26 -0.30 -2.57
N VAL A 138 -0.80 -0.78 -3.72
CA VAL A 138 -0.49 0.02 -4.90
C VAL A 138 -1.24 -0.59 -6.08
N ASP A 139 -1.98 0.22 -6.82
CA ASP A 139 -2.65 -0.19 -8.06
C ASP A 139 -1.84 0.23 -9.30
N GLU A 140 -1.08 1.31 -9.19
CA GLU A 140 -0.21 1.85 -10.24
C GLU A 140 0.94 2.64 -9.62
N ARG A 141 2.13 2.50 -10.20
CA ARG A 141 3.31 3.33 -9.90
C ARG A 141 3.70 4.13 -11.12
N ARG A 142 3.98 5.41 -10.95
CA ARG A 142 4.52 6.28 -12.00
C ARG A 142 5.86 6.85 -11.55
N THR A 143 6.86 6.79 -12.43
CA THR A 143 8.12 7.50 -12.24
C THR A 143 8.14 8.69 -13.20
N LEU A 144 8.25 9.88 -12.64
CA LEU A 144 8.29 11.12 -13.41
C LEU A 144 9.69 11.38 -13.96
N SER A 145 9.81 12.32 -14.91
CA SER A 145 11.08 12.65 -15.57
C SER A 145 12.15 13.23 -14.64
N ASP A 146 11.74 13.79 -13.49
CA ASP A 146 12.62 14.29 -12.44
C ASP A 146 13.04 13.20 -11.42
N GLY A 147 12.58 11.95 -11.62
CA GLY A 147 12.84 10.84 -10.71
C GLY A 147 11.86 10.71 -9.54
N THR A 148 10.89 11.64 -9.41
CA THR A 148 9.82 11.51 -8.42
C THR A 148 9.00 10.26 -8.70
N VAL A 149 8.71 9.45 -7.67
CA VAL A 149 7.87 8.27 -7.77
C VAL A 149 6.50 8.57 -7.16
N VAL A 150 5.44 8.16 -7.82
CA VAL A 150 4.06 8.35 -7.40
C VAL A 150 3.37 6.99 -7.37
N ASP A 151 2.95 6.55 -6.19
CA ASP A 151 2.15 5.36 -5.97
C ASP A 151 0.68 5.77 -5.84
N LEU A 152 -0.18 5.12 -6.61
CA LEU A 152 -1.60 5.37 -6.63
C LEU A 152 -2.37 4.13 -6.16
N ARG A 153 -3.38 4.37 -5.35
CA ARG A 153 -4.38 3.38 -4.98
C ARG A 153 -5.77 3.99 -5.06
N SER A 154 -6.71 3.27 -5.67
CA SER A 154 -8.10 3.68 -5.77
C SER A 154 -9.02 2.53 -5.43
N SER A 155 -10.07 2.79 -4.67
CA SER A 155 -11.09 1.82 -4.28
C SER A 155 -12.44 2.52 -4.16
N GLU A 156 -13.50 1.74 -3.96
CA GLU A 156 -14.83 2.29 -3.64
C GLU A 156 -14.85 3.11 -2.33
N ARG A 157 -13.87 2.89 -1.45
CA ARG A 157 -13.76 3.58 -0.15
C ARG A 157 -12.97 4.88 -0.24
N GLY A 158 -12.34 5.17 -1.38
CA GLY A 158 -11.53 6.35 -1.57
C GLY A 158 -10.22 6.08 -2.29
N SER A 159 -9.38 7.10 -2.33
CA SER A 159 -8.09 7.07 -3.02
C SER A 159 -6.96 7.42 -2.07
N ARG A 160 -5.78 6.84 -2.32
CA ARG A 160 -4.52 7.18 -1.65
C ARG A 160 -3.44 7.41 -2.68
N VAL A 161 -2.65 8.42 -2.49
CA VAL A 161 -1.49 8.75 -3.33
C VAL A 161 -0.30 9.02 -2.42
N GLU A 162 0.79 8.30 -2.66
CA GLU A 162 2.09 8.55 -2.02
C GLU A 162 3.08 9.08 -3.05
N VAL A 163 3.69 10.21 -2.76
CA VAL A 163 4.71 10.84 -3.61
C VAL A 163 6.05 10.79 -2.91
N TYR A 164 7.01 10.14 -3.53
CA TYR A 164 8.39 10.01 -3.07
C TYR A 164 9.26 10.98 -3.87
N GLY A 165 9.64 12.07 -3.24
CA GLY A 165 10.51 13.09 -3.85
C GLY A 165 11.96 12.63 -3.91
N THR A 166 12.71 13.13 -4.90
CA THR A 166 14.17 12.90 -5.00
C THR A 166 14.98 13.59 -3.90
N ASP A 167 14.35 14.49 -3.18
CA ASP A 167 14.87 15.15 -1.98
C ASP A 167 14.63 14.36 -0.68
N GLY A 168 14.10 13.13 -0.80
CA GLY A 168 13.75 12.28 0.33
C GLY A 168 12.42 12.65 1.00
N SER A 169 11.68 13.63 0.48
CA SER A 169 10.35 13.95 0.99
C SER A 169 9.32 12.88 0.59
N ILE A 170 8.42 12.57 1.50
CA ILE A 170 7.26 11.72 1.24
C ILE A 170 6.01 12.51 1.58
N VAL A 171 5.09 12.58 0.61
CA VAL A 171 3.75 13.17 0.77
C VAL A 171 2.73 12.05 0.60
N ASP A 172 2.03 11.71 1.66
CA ASP A 172 0.97 10.70 1.66
C ASP A 172 -0.38 11.39 1.81
N VAL A 173 -1.25 11.26 0.82
CA VAL A 173 -2.59 11.82 0.81
C VAL A 173 -3.60 10.71 0.64
N SER A 174 -4.54 10.62 1.58
CA SER A 174 -5.68 9.72 1.47
C SER A 174 -6.99 10.50 1.65
N ALA A 175 -7.96 10.19 0.82
CA ALA A 175 -9.26 10.82 0.85
C ALA A 175 -10.38 9.80 0.60
N ASP A 176 -11.51 10.01 1.25
CA ASP A 176 -12.76 9.35 0.93
C ASP A 176 -13.20 9.68 -0.51
N PRO A 177 -14.18 8.99 -1.12
CA PRO A 177 -14.56 9.17 -2.51
C PRO A 177 -15.23 10.53 -2.82
N VAL A 178 -15.13 11.50 -1.91
CA VAL A 178 -15.46 12.91 -2.14
C VAL A 178 -14.48 13.58 -3.12
N LEU A 179 -13.24 13.08 -3.19
CA LEU A 179 -12.22 13.49 -4.15
C LEU A 179 -11.94 12.37 -5.15
N THR A 180 -11.73 12.73 -6.41
CA THR A 180 -11.23 11.81 -7.43
C THR A 180 -9.75 11.51 -7.20
N VAL A 181 -9.24 10.38 -7.70
CA VAL A 181 -7.82 10.03 -7.64
C VAL A 181 -6.93 11.11 -8.25
N GLN A 182 -7.39 11.79 -9.31
CA GLN A 182 -6.64 12.90 -9.91
C GLN A 182 -6.54 14.09 -8.95
N GLN A 183 -7.63 14.48 -8.28
CA GLN A 183 -7.62 15.57 -7.30
C GLN A 183 -6.71 15.24 -6.10
N VAL A 184 -6.72 13.99 -5.62
CA VAL A 184 -5.80 13.51 -4.57
C VAL A 184 -4.35 13.58 -5.06
N THR A 185 -4.09 13.22 -6.32
CA THR A 185 -2.76 13.33 -6.94
C THR A 185 -2.30 14.79 -7.02
N ASP A 186 -3.17 15.71 -7.46
CA ASP A 186 -2.86 17.13 -7.58
C ASP A 186 -2.50 17.74 -6.21
N ILE A 187 -3.21 17.35 -5.15
CA ILE A 187 -2.88 17.72 -3.77
C ILE A 187 -1.49 17.18 -3.41
N ALA A 188 -1.25 15.87 -3.57
CA ALA A 188 0.00 15.24 -3.20
C ALA A 188 1.22 15.79 -3.96
N MET A 189 1.00 16.23 -5.21
CA MET A 189 2.04 16.81 -6.08
C MET A 189 2.32 18.28 -5.80
N THR A 190 1.57 18.92 -4.89
CA THR A 190 1.73 20.35 -4.59
C THR A 190 3.13 20.66 -4.05
N PRO A 191 3.96 21.48 -4.72
CA PRO A 191 5.35 21.72 -4.30
C PRO A 191 5.49 22.23 -2.87
N GLY A 192 4.53 23.03 -2.38
CA GLY A 192 4.53 23.55 -1.02
C GLY A 192 4.33 22.51 0.07
N LEU A 193 3.93 21.27 -0.28
CA LEU A 193 3.82 20.16 0.66
C LEU A 193 5.11 19.33 0.75
N ARG A 194 5.98 19.39 -0.27
CA ARG A 194 7.28 18.72 -0.22
C ARG A 194 8.16 19.28 0.89
N TRP A 195 9.05 18.44 1.39
CA TRP A 195 10.04 18.85 2.38
C TRP A 195 11.11 19.67 1.65
N ASN A 196 11.12 20.97 1.82
CA ASN A 196 12.21 21.79 1.32
C ASN A 196 13.23 21.94 2.46
N PHE A 197 14.38 21.32 2.33
CA PHE A 197 15.54 21.59 3.18
C PHE A 197 16.22 22.87 2.75
#